data_aa96c07db81d2da2109a725842b457c9
#
_entry.id   aa96c07db81d2da2109a725842b457c9
#
_cell.length_a   1.000
_cell.length_b   1.000
_cell.length_c   1.000
_cell.angle_alpha   90.00
_cell.angle_beta   90.00
_cell.angle_gamma   90.00
#
_symmetry.space_group_name_H-M   'P 1'
#
loop_
_entity.id
_entity.type
_entity.pdbx_description
1 polymer ?
#
loop_
_entity_poly.entity_id
_entity_poly.type
_entity_poly.pdbx_seq_one_letter_code
_entity_poly.pdbx_strand_id
1 'polypeptide(L)'
;MELTKENLEENNLELGKVLADAGYSSGEALAYLHQKNINAYIPNFGQYKPEREGFVFNKELQQYECIKDGGNQAKLLFKGEKTDSKGYTKRTYRSSESDCKSCPLREQCCGKSTKFKKIDDSIHKEHYDRMHQKLTQNPQYGKKMVRVRSKTVEPVIGTLVNFTNMKRVNTRGIKNANNHVLMASLTYNLKKYMRFVVKKPSILAQVISLQEGRNLAFIKNIFLDLKPSIVSYLNFAIWNSNPKNNLA
;
A
#
# COMPACT_ATOMS: atom_id res chain seq x y z
N MET A 1 -5.97 1.61 -7.36
CA MET A 1 -4.96 2.48 -8.01
C MET A 1 -5.54 3.22 -9.19
N GLU A 2 -6.25 2.59 -10.12
CA GLU A 2 -6.89 3.29 -11.26
C GLU A 2 -7.87 4.35 -10.78
N LEU A 3 -8.82 3.99 -9.93
CA LEU A 3 -9.78 4.92 -9.32
C LEU A 3 -9.09 6.10 -8.60
N THR A 4 -7.94 5.88 -7.97
CA THR A 4 -7.18 6.96 -7.32
C THR A 4 -6.57 7.90 -8.34
N LYS A 5 -6.09 7.36 -9.46
CA LYS A 5 -5.51 8.13 -10.55
C LYS A 5 -6.59 8.98 -11.23
N GLU A 6 -7.73 8.39 -11.55
CA GLU A 6 -8.89 9.08 -12.12
C GLU A 6 -9.35 10.23 -11.21
N ASN A 7 -9.51 9.99 -9.90
CA ASN A 7 -9.89 11.03 -8.94
C ASN A 7 -8.86 12.16 -8.83
N LEU A 8 -7.56 11.87 -9.00
CA LEU A 8 -6.53 12.91 -9.02
C LEU A 8 -6.63 13.74 -10.31
N GLU A 9 -6.77 13.10 -11.46
CA GLU A 9 -6.91 13.74 -12.77
C GLU A 9 -8.17 14.63 -12.83
N GLU A 10 -9.30 14.19 -12.29
CA GLU A 10 -10.53 14.98 -12.16
C GLU A 10 -10.33 16.26 -11.32
N ASN A 11 -9.38 16.25 -10.40
CA ASN A 11 -9.05 17.39 -9.55
C ASN A 11 -7.81 18.18 -10.05
N ASN A 12 -7.35 17.96 -11.29
CA ASN A 12 -6.16 18.57 -11.87
C ASN A 12 -4.88 18.31 -11.02
N LEU A 13 -4.76 17.12 -10.44
CA LEU A 13 -3.61 16.68 -9.67
C LEU A 13 -2.90 15.53 -10.39
N GLU A 14 -1.59 15.57 -10.39
CA GLU A 14 -0.76 14.51 -10.97
C GLU A 14 -0.27 13.53 -9.89
N LEU A 15 -0.22 12.24 -10.26
CA LEU A 15 0.34 11.20 -9.42
C LEU A 15 1.87 11.23 -9.47
N GLY A 16 2.52 11.93 -8.56
CA GLY A 16 3.98 12.02 -8.53
C GLY A 16 4.67 10.77 -8.01
N LYS A 17 4.27 10.27 -6.84
CA LYS A 17 4.88 9.09 -6.19
C LYS A 17 3.87 8.32 -5.36
N VAL A 18 4.05 6.99 -5.30
CA VAL A 18 3.27 6.10 -4.44
C VAL A 18 4.14 5.62 -3.28
N LEU A 19 3.68 5.88 -2.07
CA LEU A 19 4.32 5.42 -0.85
C LEU A 19 3.35 4.50 -0.10
N ALA A 20 3.71 3.23 0.04
CA ALA A 20 2.88 2.28 0.76
C ALA A 20 3.71 1.43 1.73
N ASP A 21 3.06 0.70 2.61
CA ASP A 21 3.73 -0.24 3.50
C ASP A 21 3.96 -1.60 2.82
N ALA A 22 4.65 -2.49 3.53
CA ALA A 22 4.96 -3.82 3.03
C ALA A 22 3.72 -4.68 2.75
N GLY A 23 2.56 -4.37 3.35
CA GLY A 23 1.30 -5.07 3.11
C GLY A 23 0.81 -4.93 1.66
N TYR A 24 1.25 -3.88 0.96
CA TYR A 24 0.95 -3.67 -0.46
C TYR A 24 2.01 -4.22 -1.41
N SER A 25 3.04 -4.92 -0.90
CA SER A 25 4.13 -5.51 -1.69
C SER A 25 3.72 -6.87 -2.26
N SER A 26 2.62 -6.94 -3.02
CA SER A 26 2.32 -8.14 -3.81
C SER A 26 3.04 -8.10 -5.17
N GLY A 27 3.37 -9.27 -5.71
CA GLY A 27 4.04 -9.36 -7.01
C GLY A 27 3.24 -8.71 -8.13
N GLU A 28 1.93 -8.90 -8.13
CA GLU A 28 1.00 -8.30 -9.09
C GLU A 28 0.94 -6.79 -8.97
N ALA A 29 0.90 -6.27 -7.72
CA ALA A 29 0.90 -4.82 -7.50
C ALA A 29 2.20 -4.18 -7.98
N LEU A 30 3.36 -4.81 -7.71
CA LEU A 30 4.66 -4.32 -8.19
C LEU A 30 4.78 -4.40 -9.71
N ALA A 31 4.26 -5.47 -10.33
CA ALA A 31 4.20 -5.62 -11.77
C ALA A 31 3.34 -4.50 -12.41
N TYR A 32 2.16 -4.25 -11.86
CA TYR A 32 1.27 -3.17 -12.31
C TYR A 32 1.95 -1.79 -12.23
N LEU A 33 2.57 -1.48 -11.09
CA LEU A 33 3.28 -0.21 -10.89
C LEU A 33 4.41 -0.02 -11.91
N HIS A 34 5.13 -1.11 -12.20
CA HIS A 34 6.20 -1.11 -13.19
C HIS A 34 5.65 -0.92 -14.62
N GLN A 35 4.61 -1.68 -14.98
CA GLN A 35 3.97 -1.60 -16.31
C GLN A 35 3.40 -0.20 -16.60
N LYS A 36 2.83 0.45 -15.57
CA LYS A 36 2.29 1.82 -15.69
C LYS A 36 3.35 2.91 -15.46
N ASN A 37 4.61 2.53 -15.29
CA ASN A 37 5.73 3.45 -15.02
C ASN A 37 5.49 4.38 -13.82
N ILE A 38 4.82 3.87 -12.78
CA ILE A 38 4.50 4.64 -11.58
C ILE A 38 5.69 4.59 -10.62
N ASN A 39 6.14 5.76 -10.19
CA ASN A 39 7.24 5.89 -9.24
C ASN A 39 6.80 5.50 -7.82
N ALA A 40 7.06 4.26 -7.42
CA ALA A 40 6.63 3.73 -6.11
C ALA A 40 7.82 3.41 -5.20
N TYR A 41 7.59 3.50 -3.87
CA TYR A 41 8.49 3.08 -2.80
C TYR A 41 7.68 2.23 -1.82
N ILE A 42 7.76 0.91 -1.98
CA ILE A 42 7.02 -0.08 -1.19
C ILE A 42 8.04 -1.08 -0.67
N PRO A 43 8.28 -1.17 0.65
CA PRO A 43 9.20 -2.17 1.20
C PRO A 43 8.72 -3.58 0.89
N ASN A 44 9.62 -4.48 0.56
CA ASN A 44 9.30 -5.89 0.44
C ASN A 44 8.87 -6.47 1.79
N PHE A 45 7.91 -7.38 1.77
CA PHE A 45 7.42 -8.02 2.99
C PHE A 45 8.48 -8.94 3.59
N GLY A 46 8.70 -8.80 4.90
CA GLY A 46 9.69 -9.58 5.62
C GLY A 46 11.15 -9.28 5.22
N GLN A 47 12.03 -10.23 5.48
CA GLN A 47 13.44 -10.15 5.09
C GLN A 47 13.62 -10.68 3.66
N TYR A 48 13.27 -9.88 2.66
CA TYR A 48 13.48 -10.25 1.28
C TYR A 48 14.98 -10.29 0.94
N LYS A 49 15.42 -11.43 0.41
CA LYS A 49 16.79 -11.63 -0.08
C LYS A 49 16.74 -11.84 -1.59
N PRO A 50 17.23 -10.90 -2.40
CA PRO A 50 17.24 -11.03 -3.87
C PRO A 50 18.18 -12.16 -4.31
N GLU A 51 19.30 -12.32 -3.61
CA GLU A 51 20.32 -13.33 -3.88
C GLU A 51 20.05 -14.61 -3.09
N ARG A 52 20.40 -15.73 -3.68
CA ARG A 52 20.38 -17.04 -3.04
C ARG A 52 21.79 -17.40 -2.62
N GLU A 53 22.03 -17.52 -1.33
CA GLU A 53 23.35 -17.80 -0.77
C GLU A 53 24.00 -19.02 -1.43
N GLY A 54 25.14 -18.80 -2.08
CA GLY A 54 25.89 -19.82 -2.81
C GLY A 54 25.31 -20.25 -4.16
N PHE A 55 24.37 -19.45 -4.72
CA PHE A 55 23.78 -19.71 -6.04
C PHE A 55 23.64 -18.40 -6.81
N VAL A 56 24.05 -18.38 -8.07
CA VAL A 56 23.88 -17.27 -9.00
C VAL A 56 22.89 -17.67 -10.08
N PHE A 57 22.00 -16.75 -10.44
CA PHE A 57 21.06 -16.97 -11.54
C PHE A 57 21.68 -16.54 -12.86
N ASN A 58 21.83 -17.49 -13.76
CA ASN A 58 22.26 -17.24 -15.13
C ASN A 58 21.04 -16.87 -15.98
N LYS A 59 20.96 -15.61 -16.41
CA LYS A 59 19.82 -15.10 -17.18
C LYS A 59 19.74 -15.64 -18.59
N GLU A 60 20.87 -15.95 -19.22
CA GLU A 60 20.93 -16.47 -20.59
C GLU A 60 20.43 -17.91 -20.65
N LEU A 61 20.86 -18.72 -19.70
CA LEU A 61 20.47 -20.13 -19.61
C LEU A 61 19.23 -20.40 -18.77
N GLN A 62 18.66 -19.35 -18.15
CA GLN A 62 17.48 -19.44 -17.27
C GLN A 62 17.61 -20.53 -16.20
N GLN A 63 18.80 -20.61 -15.56
CA GLN A 63 19.13 -21.61 -14.55
C GLN A 63 19.91 -20.99 -13.38
N TYR A 64 19.89 -21.69 -12.25
CA TYR A 64 20.80 -21.37 -11.15
C TYR A 64 22.09 -22.20 -11.25
N GLU A 65 23.20 -21.58 -10.90
CA GLU A 65 24.52 -22.21 -10.84
C GLU A 65 25.04 -22.15 -9.41
N CYS A 66 25.50 -23.29 -8.90
CA CYS A 66 26.09 -23.40 -7.58
C CYS A 66 27.52 -22.84 -7.62
N ILE A 67 27.78 -21.82 -6.81
CA ILE A 67 29.10 -21.15 -6.69
C ILE A 67 29.74 -21.36 -5.31
N LYS A 68 29.25 -22.34 -4.53
CA LYS A 68 29.81 -22.64 -3.21
C LYS A 68 31.21 -23.24 -3.33
N ASP A 69 32.14 -22.66 -2.59
CA ASP A 69 33.49 -23.20 -2.49
C ASP A 69 33.47 -24.63 -1.93
N GLY A 70 34.19 -25.56 -2.63
CA GLY A 70 34.17 -26.96 -2.29
C GLY A 70 32.90 -27.73 -2.72
N GLY A 71 31.98 -27.09 -3.44
CA GLY A 71 30.80 -27.73 -4.00
C GLY A 71 31.03 -28.23 -5.42
N ASN A 72 30.10 -29.10 -5.91
CA ASN A 72 30.21 -29.72 -7.25
C ASN A 72 29.76 -28.83 -8.41
N GLN A 73 29.61 -27.51 -8.19
CA GLN A 73 29.16 -26.55 -9.21
C GLN A 73 27.88 -26.99 -9.96
N ALA A 74 26.95 -27.58 -9.22
CA ALA A 74 25.71 -28.14 -9.77
C ALA A 74 24.86 -27.06 -10.46
N LYS A 75 24.24 -27.41 -11.59
CA LYS A 75 23.29 -26.59 -12.31
C LYS A 75 21.87 -26.93 -11.88
N LEU A 76 21.08 -25.92 -11.52
CA LEU A 76 19.67 -26.12 -11.19
C LEU A 76 18.82 -25.67 -12.37
N LEU A 77 18.29 -26.64 -13.07
CA LEU A 77 17.48 -26.43 -14.26
C LEU A 77 16.05 -26.09 -13.89
N PHE A 78 15.40 -25.28 -14.71
CA PHE A 78 13.97 -25.00 -14.60
C PHE A 78 13.16 -26.30 -14.78
N LYS A 79 12.22 -26.55 -13.87
CA LYS A 79 11.37 -27.77 -13.87
C LYS A 79 9.88 -27.48 -14.08
N GLY A 80 9.49 -26.22 -14.03
CA GLY A 80 8.11 -25.81 -14.24
C GLY A 80 7.63 -24.79 -13.21
N GLU A 81 6.41 -24.35 -13.40
CA GLU A 81 5.71 -23.46 -12.49
C GLU A 81 4.73 -24.27 -11.64
N LYS A 82 4.62 -23.88 -10.37
CA LYS A 82 3.67 -24.47 -9.42
C LYS A 82 2.92 -23.37 -8.70
N THR A 83 1.61 -23.48 -8.67
CA THR A 83 0.75 -22.62 -7.88
C THR A 83 0.45 -23.29 -6.55
N ASP A 84 0.65 -22.60 -5.45
CA ASP A 84 0.32 -23.09 -4.12
C ASP A 84 -1.18 -22.92 -3.83
N SER A 85 -1.65 -23.47 -2.69
CA SER A 85 -3.05 -23.42 -2.28
C SER A 85 -3.57 -22.00 -2.02
N LYS A 86 -2.66 -21.03 -1.90
CA LYS A 86 -2.99 -19.60 -1.71
C LYS A 86 -2.98 -18.82 -3.03
N GLY A 87 -2.81 -19.49 -4.17
CA GLY A 87 -2.76 -18.87 -5.50
C GLY A 87 -1.41 -18.27 -5.90
N TYR A 88 -0.35 -18.43 -5.08
CA TYR A 88 0.97 -17.90 -5.44
C TYR A 88 1.70 -18.85 -6.38
N THR A 89 2.02 -18.37 -7.57
CA THR A 89 2.77 -19.15 -8.57
C THR A 89 4.28 -18.96 -8.39
N LYS A 90 4.99 -20.07 -8.37
CA LYS A 90 6.45 -20.13 -8.19
C LYS A 90 7.10 -20.91 -9.31
N ARG A 91 8.25 -20.43 -9.78
CA ARG A 91 9.16 -21.13 -10.67
C ARG A 91 10.08 -22.02 -9.86
N THR A 92 10.06 -23.31 -10.16
CA THR A 92 10.88 -24.32 -9.47
C THR A 92 12.12 -24.64 -10.30
N TYR A 93 13.27 -24.51 -9.68
CA TYR A 93 14.57 -24.93 -10.22
C TYR A 93 15.12 -26.08 -9.38
N ARG A 94 15.68 -27.08 -10.04
CA ARG A 94 16.17 -28.28 -9.37
C ARG A 94 17.48 -28.75 -9.97
N SER A 95 18.45 -29.15 -9.12
CA SER A 95 19.68 -29.78 -9.53
C SER A 95 19.47 -31.25 -9.91
N SER A 96 20.43 -31.81 -10.60
CA SER A 96 20.55 -33.28 -10.77
C SER A 96 20.80 -33.95 -9.42
N GLU A 97 20.30 -35.17 -9.26
CA GLU A 97 20.59 -35.99 -8.07
C GLU A 97 22.06 -36.42 -8.04
N SER A 98 22.63 -36.74 -9.22
CA SER A 98 24.04 -37.12 -9.36
C SER A 98 24.99 -36.05 -8.82
N ASP A 99 24.73 -34.76 -9.20
CA ASP A 99 25.61 -33.67 -8.85
C ASP A 99 25.58 -33.35 -7.33
N CYS A 100 24.42 -33.48 -6.71
CA CYS A 100 24.27 -33.19 -5.27
C CYS A 100 24.59 -34.43 -4.39
N LYS A 101 24.44 -35.66 -4.88
CA LYS A 101 24.71 -36.88 -4.11
C LYS A 101 26.17 -37.03 -3.72
N SER A 102 27.08 -36.70 -4.63
CA SER A 102 28.53 -36.73 -4.43
C SER A 102 29.13 -35.44 -3.84
N CYS A 103 28.32 -34.44 -3.59
CA CYS A 103 28.80 -33.15 -3.13
C CYS A 103 29.19 -33.19 -1.64
N PRO A 104 30.41 -32.73 -1.25
CA PRO A 104 30.85 -32.69 0.13
C PRO A 104 29.95 -31.81 1.02
N LEU A 105 29.33 -30.76 0.46
CA LEU A 105 28.45 -29.83 1.15
C LEU A 105 26.99 -30.26 1.20
N ARG A 106 26.67 -31.49 0.79
CA ARG A 106 25.31 -31.99 0.63
C ARG A 106 24.46 -31.79 1.90
N GLU A 107 24.96 -32.23 3.05
CA GLU A 107 24.18 -32.17 4.31
C GLU A 107 23.82 -30.75 4.73
N GLN A 108 24.73 -29.80 4.53
CA GLN A 108 24.52 -28.38 4.84
C GLN A 108 23.58 -27.70 3.80
N CYS A 109 23.67 -28.15 2.53
CA CYS A 109 22.96 -27.50 1.43
C CYS A 109 21.55 -28.05 1.20
N CYS A 110 21.39 -29.38 1.21
CA CYS A 110 20.14 -30.06 0.88
C CYS A 110 19.42 -30.66 2.10
N GLY A 111 20.12 -30.79 3.24
CA GLY A 111 19.63 -31.52 4.39
C GLY A 111 19.76 -33.05 4.24
N LYS A 112 19.49 -33.79 5.31
CA LYS A 112 19.74 -35.23 5.38
C LYS A 112 18.84 -36.08 4.48
N SER A 113 17.59 -35.67 4.29
CA SER A 113 16.57 -36.46 3.56
C SER A 113 16.48 -36.15 2.07
N THR A 114 16.99 -35.01 1.62
CA THR A 114 16.80 -34.53 0.24
C THR A 114 18.01 -34.89 -0.62
N LYS A 115 17.74 -35.45 -1.81
CA LYS A 115 18.80 -35.91 -2.71
C LYS A 115 19.30 -34.84 -3.69
N PHE A 116 18.62 -33.69 -3.78
CA PHE A 116 18.88 -32.64 -4.75
C PHE A 116 18.58 -31.26 -4.11
N LYS A 117 19.18 -30.22 -4.65
CA LYS A 117 18.85 -28.84 -4.28
C LYS A 117 17.65 -28.33 -5.08
N LYS A 118 16.72 -27.70 -4.38
CA LYS A 118 15.55 -27.05 -4.96
C LYS A 118 15.54 -25.56 -4.58
N ILE A 119 15.26 -24.71 -5.56
CA ILE A 119 15.02 -23.27 -5.37
C ILE A 119 13.66 -22.96 -5.99
N ASP A 120 12.81 -22.33 -5.20
CA ASP A 120 11.50 -21.83 -5.65
C ASP A 120 11.54 -20.30 -5.63
N ASP A 121 11.31 -19.69 -6.76
CA ASP A 121 11.20 -18.24 -6.91
C ASP A 121 9.79 -17.84 -7.30
N SER A 122 9.33 -16.68 -6.84
CA SER A 122 8.09 -16.09 -7.33
C SER A 122 8.22 -15.78 -8.84
N ILE A 123 7.14 -15.94 -9.60
CA ILE A 123 7.09 -15.48 -11.00
C ILE A 123 7.36 -13.97 -11.11
N HIS A 124 7.09 -13.23 -10.06
CA HIS A 124 7.29 -11.77 -9.95
C HIS A 124 8.65 -11.40 -9.33
N LYS A 125 9.61 -12.36 -9.25
CA LYS A 125 10.91 -12.12 -8.61
C LYS A 125 11.61 -10.86 -9.15
N GLU A 126 11.55 -10.62 -10.44
CA GLU A 126 12.17 -9.46 -11.07
C GLU A 126 11.63 -8.13 -10.52
N HIS A 127 10.32 -8.05 -10.27
CA HIS A 127 9.69 -6.84 -9.70
C HIS A 127 10.08 -6.63 -8.24
N TYR A 128 10.19 -7.71 -7.46
CA TYR A 128 10.70 -7.66 -6.08
C TYR A 128 12.17 -7.23 -6.05
N ASP A 129 13.01 -7.81 -6.90
CA ASP A 129 14.44 -7.46 -7.00
C ASP A 129 14.62 -5.99 -7.36
N ARG A 130 13.88 -5.50 -8.36
CA ARG A 130 13.91 -4.10 -8.78
C ARG A 130 13.50 -3.15 -7.66
N MET A 131 12.43 -3.46 -6.93
CA MET A 131 12.00 -2.65 -5.79
C MET A 131 13.04 -2.68 -4.66
N HIS A 132 13.61 -3.85 -4.36
CA HIS A 132 14.68 -4.00 -3.38
C HIS A 132 15.91 -3.17 -3.77
N GLN A 133 16.37 -3.28 -5.01
CA GLN A 133 17.49 -2.52 -5.54
C GLN A 133 17.23 -1.00 -5.41
N LYS A 134 16.05 -0.55 -5.80
CA LYS A 134 15.66 0.88 -5.70
C LYS A 134 15.72 1.40 -4.26
N LEU A 135 15.31 0.60 -3.29
CA LEU A 135 15.34 0.97 -1.87
C LEU A 135 16.75 0.91 -1.27
N THR A 136 17.62 0.03 -1.80
CA THR A 136 18.99 -0.19 -1.29
C THR A 136 20.04 0.67 -1.98
N GLN A 137 19.84 1.09 -3.22
CA GLN A 137 20.76 2.00 -3.95
C GLN A 137 20.95 3.34 -3.23
N ASN A 138 19.87 3.88 -2.65
CA ASN A 138 19.94 5.08 -1.83
C ASN A 138 19.19 4.87 -0.51
N PRO A 139 19.84 4.28 0.52
CA PRO A 139 19.18 3.92 1.77
C PRO A 139 18.64 5.14 2.53
N GLN A 140 19.33 6.29 2.43
CA GLN A 140 18.88 7.53 3.09
C GLN A 140 17.58 8.03 2.47
N TYR A 141 17.49 8.02 1.14
CA TYR A 141 16.28 8.41 0.42
C TYR A 141 15.14 7.44 0.67
N GLY A 142 15.40 6.13 0.64
CA GLY A 142 14.41 5.10 0.99
C GLY A 142 13.83 5.31 2.39
N LYS A 143 14.69 5.50 3.40
CA LYS A 143 14.29 5.82 4.78
C LYS A 143 13.49 7.13 4.86
N LYS A 144 13.86 8.16 4.07
CA LYS A 144 13.09 9.41 3.98
C LYS A 144 11.68 9.17 3.46
N MET A 145 11.51 8.37 2.41
CA MET A 145 10.19 8.05 1.83
C MET A 145 9.30 7.30 2.82
N VAL A 146 9.84 6.30 3.52
CA VAL A 146 9.12 5.59 4.59
C VAL A 146 8.69 6.57 5.69
N ARG A 147 9.55 7.48 6.14
CA ARG A 147 9.21 8.50 7.14
C ARG A 147 8.12 9.47 6.66
N VAL A 148 8.14 9.86 5.37
CA VAL A 148 7.09 10.72 4.80
C VAL A 148 5.74 10.02 4.90
N ARG A 149 5.65 8.74 4.54
CA ARG A 149 4.43 7.94 4.70
C ARG A 149 3.94 7.92 6.16
N SER A 150 4.82 7.54 7.09
CA SER A 150 4.46 7.46 8.51
C SER A 150 3.98 8.81 9.08
N LYS A 151 4.61 9.91 8.66
CA LYS A 151 4.21 11.25 9.13
C LYS A 151 2.90 11.76 8.52
N THR A 152 2.49 11.23 7.37
CA THR A 152 1.28 11.70 6.66
C THR A 152 0.08 10.80 6.91
N VAL A 153 0.24 9.50 6.74
CA VAL A 153 -0.87 8.53 6.76
C VAL A 153 -1.21 8.10 8.18
N GLU A 154 -0.21 7.72 8.98
CA GLU A 154 -0.44 7.19 10.33
C GLU A 154 -1.17 8.14 11.27
N PRO A 155 -0.85 9.46 11.34
CA PRO A 155 -1.62 10.40 12.15
C PRO A 155 -3.07 10.56 11.70
N VAL A 156 -3.33 10.46 10.39
CA VAL A 156 -4.70 10.51 9.85
C VAL A 156 -5.48 9.29 10.31
N ILE A 157 -4.94 8.08 10.07
CA ILE A 157 -5.57 6.82 10.49
C ILE A 157 -5.75 6.81 12.01
N GLY A 158 -4.72 7.19 12.77
CA GLY A 158 -4.80 7.28 14.24
C GLY A 158 -5.90 8.22 14.71
N THR A 159 -6.08 9.36 14.05
CA THR A 159 -7.16 10.29 14.36
C THR A 159 -8.53 9.70 14.02
N LEU A 160 -8.67 9.08 12.85
CA LEU A 160 -9.92 8.45 12.43
C LEU A 160 -10.32 7.31 13.38
N VAL A 161 -9.38 6.46 13.77
CA VAL A 161 -9.63 5.32 14.67
C VAL A 161 -9.96 5.78 16.09
N ASN A 162 -9.17 6.71 16.65
CA ASN A 162 -9.26 7.04 18.07
C ASN A 162 -10.25 8.18 18.38
N PHE A 163 -10.50 9.10 17.43
CA PHE A 163 -11.28 10.32 17.70
C PHE A 163 -12.53 10.46 16.83
N THR A 164 -12.73 9.64 15.80
CA THR A 164 -13.93 9.65 14.97
C THR A 164 -14.68 8.31 14.96
N ASN A 165 -14.47 7.51 15.99
CA ASN A 165 -15.16 6.26 16.25
C ASN A 165 -15.01 5.17 15.16
N MET A 166 -13.92 5.20 14.37
CA MET A 166 -13.65 4.16 13.37
C MET A 166 -13.06 2.88 13.94
N LYS A 167 -12.75 2.84 15.25
CA LYS A 167 -12.22 1.63 15.91
C LYS A 167 -13.23 0.47 15.88
N ARG A 168 -14.53 0.79 15.92
CA ARG A 168 -15.61 -0.19 15.84
C ARG A 168 -16.76 0.41 15.01
N VAL A 169 -17.07 -0.24 13.90
CA VAL A 169 -18.21 0.11 13.06
C VAL A 169 -19.44 -0.60 13.60
N ASN A 170 -20.36 0.15 14.22
CA ASN A 170 -21.57 -0.40 14.87
C ASN A 170 -22.77 -0.51 13.93
N THR A 171 -22.53 -0.67 12.62
CA THR A 171 -23.58 -0.79 11.61
C THR A 171 -23.50 -2.14 10.91
N ARG A 172 -24.64 -2.71 10.50
CA ARG A 172 -24.69 -3.94 9.74
C ARG A 172 -24.69 -3.65 8.23
N GLY A 173 -23.98 -4.48 7.48
CA GLY A 173 -23.89 -4.42 6.02
C GLY A 173 -22.81 -3.45 5.52
N ILE A 174 -22.21 -3.82 4.37
CA ILE A 174 -21.06 -3.11 3.76
C ILE A 174 -21.39 -1.65 3.41
N LYS A 175 -22.62 -1.39 2.93
CA LYS A 175 -23.09 -0.05 2.56
C LYS A 175 -23.08 0.90 3.76
N ASN A 176 -23.64 0.47 4.90
CA ASN A 176 -23.70 1.28 6.12
C ASN A 176 -22.31 1.44 6.73
N ALA A 177 -21.47 0.40 6.67
CA ALA A 177 -20.06 0.50 7.10
C ALA A 177 -19.29 1.53 6.28
N ASN A 178 -19.45 1.53 4.96
CA ASN A 178 -18.84 2.54 4.09
C ASN A 178 -19.34 3.95 4.40
N ASN A 179 -20.62 4.14 4.63
CA ASN A 179 -21.18 5.43 5.03
C ASN A 179 -20.57 5.93 6.34
N HIS A 180 -20.40 5.05 7.33
CA HIS A 180 -19.74 5.38 8.60
C HIS A 180 -18.30 5.88 8.37
N VAL A 181 -17.52 5.18 7.55
CA VAL A 181 -16.15 5.57 7.19
C VAL A 181 -16.11 6.91 6.46
N LEU A 182 -17.03 7.13 5.50
CA LEU A 182 -17.13 8.39 4.77
C LEU A 182 -17.45 9.57 5.70
N MET A 183 -18.38 9.41 6.62
CA MET A 183 -18.75 10.45 7.60
C MET A 183 -17.59 10.76 8.56
N ALA A 184 -16.85 9.75 9.01
CA ALA A 184 -15.66 9.94 9.82
C ALA A 184 -14.57 10.71 9.07
N SER A 185 -14.35 10.39 7.80
CA SER A 185 -13.40 11.06 6.91
C SER A 185 -13.79 12.51 6.63
N LEU A 186 -15.08 12.75 6.38
CA LEU A 186 -15.64 14.09 6.21
C LEU A 186 -15.42 14.95 7.45
N THR A 187 -15.70 14.42 8.63
CA THR A 187 -15.49 15.10 9.92
C THR A 187 -14.01 15.45 10.11
N TYR A 188 -13.10 14.54 9.79
CA TYR A 188 -11.66 14.78 9.85
C TYR A 188 -11.25 15.94 8.92
N ASN A 189 -11.68 15.88 7.65
CA ASN A 189 -11.36 16.89 6.65
C ASN A 189 -11.91 18.28 7.03
N LEU A 190 -13.15 18.33 7.52
CA LEU A 190 -13.77 19.58 7.98
C LEU A 190 -12.99 20.19 9.14
N LYS A 191 -12.61 19.39 10.16
CA LYS A 191 -11.77 19.88 11.27
C LYS A 191 -10.41 20.39 10.79
N LYS A 192 -9.80 19.73 9.80
CA LYS A 192 -8.55 20.18 9.18
C LYS A 192 -8.73 21.51 8.47
N TYR A 193 -9.76 21.63 7.67
CA TYR A 193 -10.10 22.84 6.93
C TYR A 193 -10.34 24.02 7.88
N MET A 194 -11.16 23.83 8.91
CA MET A 194 -11.42 24.88 9.92
C MET A 194 -10.13 25.37 10.58
N ARG A 195 -9.23 24.44 10.97
CA ARG A 195 -7.92 24.81 11.53
C ARG A 195 -7.03 25.56 10.54
N PHE A 196 -7.11 25.22 9.27
CA PHE A 196 -6.34 25.89 8.21
C PHE A 196 -6.86 27.31 7.99
N VAL A 197 -8.16 27.50 7.93
CA VAL A 197 -8.79 28.81 7.76
C VAL A 197 -8.51 29.72 8.96
N VAL A 198 -8.69 29.21 10.18
CA VAL A 198 -8.46 29.99 11.43
C VAL A 198 -7.00 30.41 11.59
N LYS A 199 -6.04 29.65 11.05
CA LYS A 199 -4.62 30.00 11.12
C LYS A 199 -4.19 31.12 10.15
N LYS A 200 -5.05 31.57 9.24
CA LYS A 200 -4.76 32.70 8.36
C LYS A 200 -5.24 34.00 9.01
N PRO A 201 -4.36 34.86 9.53
CA PRO A 201 -4.77 36.06 10.27
C PRO A 201 -5.59 37.05 9.44
N SER A 202 -5.37 37.10 8.11
CA SER A 202 -6.16 37.92 7.19
C SER A 202 -7.63 37.47 7.07
N ILE A 203 -7.89 36.17 7.20
CA ILE A 203 -9.26 35.62 7.17
C ILE A 203 -9.93 35.80 8.52
N LEU A 204 -9.19 35.70 9.63
CA LEU A 204 -9.71 35.96 10.96
C LEU A 204 -10.17 37.43 11.10
N ALA A 205 -9.39 38.36 10.59
CA ALA A 205 -9.75 39.78 10.57
C ALA A 205 -11.03 40.05 9.74
N GLN A 206 -11.16 39.36 8.58
CA GLN A 206 -12.37 39.42 7.75
C GLN A 206 -13.59 38.80 8.42
N VAL A 207 -13.42 37.67 9.11
CA VAL A 207 -14.51 36.99 9.83
C VAL A 207 -14.95 37.84 11.04
N ILE A 208 -14.04 38.48 11.78
CA ILE A 208 -14.36 39.35 12.90
C ILE A 208 -15.07 40.62 12.41
N SER A 209 -14.63 41.21 11.31
CA SER A 209 -15.31 42.37 10.71
C SER A 209 -16.70 42.07 10.15
N LEU A 210 -17.01 40.82 9.86
CA LEU A 210 -18.33 40.35 9.42
C LEU A 210 -19.27 40.01 10.58
N GLN A 211 -18.77 39.92 11.83
CA GLN A 211 -19.60 39.62 12.99
C GLN A 211 -20.54 40.78 13.39
N GLU A 212 -20.31 41.99 12.92
CA GLU A 212 -21.14 43.11 13.26
C GLU A 212 -22.41 43.29 12.40
N GLY A 213 -22.71 42.40 11.45
CA GLY A 213 -23.96 42.65 10.73
C GLY A 213 -24.56 41.61 9.80
N ARG A 214 -23.90 40.43 9.41
CA ARG A 214 -24.46 39.57 8.35
C ARG A 214 -24.16 38.08 8.49
N ASN A 215 -24.40 37.50 9.65
CA ASN A 215 -23.94 36.14 9.95
C ASN A 215 -24.67 34.98 9.24
N LEU A 216 -25.83 35.18 8.65
CA LEU A 216 -26.62 34.10 8.03
C LEU A 216 -26.34 33.90 6.53
N ALA A 217 -26.00 34.98 5.81
CA ALA A 217 -25.78 34.90 4.36
C ALA A 217 -24.44 34.23 4.01
N PHE A 218 -23.40 34.43 4.81
CA PHE A 218 -22.08 33.85 4.57
C PHE A 218 -22.05 32.35 4.84
N ILE A 219 -22.68 31.86 5.89
CA ILE A 219 -22.86 30.42 6.17
C ILE A 219 -23.68 29.80 5.06
N LYS A 220 -24.72 30.48 4.59
CA LYS A 220 -25.55 29.99 3.49
C LYS A 220 -24.77 29.87 2.17
N ASN A 221 -23.86 30.76 1.85
CA ASN A 221 -23.02 30.70 0.65
C ASN A 221 -21.95 29.63 0.74
N ILE A 222 -21.33 29.39 1.90
CA ILE A 222 -20.42 28.25 2.09
C ILE A 222 -21.17 26.92 1.89
N PHE A 223 -22.42 26.83 2.32
CA PHE A 223 -23.25 25.63 2.10
C PHE A 223 -23.76 25.50 0.65
N LEU A 224 -23.91 26.60 -0.07
CA LEU A 224 -24.34 26.58 -1.49
C LEU A 224 -23.21 26.21 -2.44
N ASP A 225 -21.94 26.49 -2.09
CA ASP A 225 -20.77 26.09 -2.85
C ASP A 225 -20.38 24.61 -2.60
N LEU A 226 -20.94 23.96 -1.60
CA LEU A 226 -20.83 22.52 -1.43
C LEU A 226 -21.71 21.85 -2.46
N LYS A 227 -21.11 20.96 -3.30
CA LYS A 227 -21.85 20.19 -4.34
C LYS A 227 -23.17 19.65 -3.78
N PRO A 228 -24.27 19.66 -4.53
CA PRO A 228 -25.62 19.29 -4.07
C PRO A 228 -25.70 17.93 -3.37
N SER A 229 -24.78 17.00 -3.68
CA SER A 229 -24.65 15.69 -3.03
C SER A 229 -24.32 15.74 -1.54
N ILE A 230 -23.62 16.76 -1.07
CA ILE A 230 -23.25 16.90 0.35
C ILE A 230 -24.41 17.49 1.16
N VAL A 231 -25.15 18.42 0.56
CA VAL A 231 -26.33 19.05 1.19
C VAL A 231 -27.44 18.01 1.41
N SER A 232 -27.67 17.10 0.47
CA SER A 232 -28.66 16.01 0.62
C SER A 232 -28.28 15.04 1.75
N TYR A 233 -26.99 14.73 1.92
CA TYR A 233 -26.51 13.86 3.01
C TYR A 233 -26.63 14.53 4.39
N LEU A 234 -26.34 15.83 4.52
CA LEU A 234 -26.50 16.57 5.77
C LEU A 234 -27.97 16.70 6.17
N ASN A 235 -28.86 16.97 5.24
CA ASN A 235 -30.31 17.02 5.49
C ASN A 235 -30.87 15.65 5.91
N PHE A 236 -30.39 14.56 5.30
CA PHE A 236 -30.77 13.20 5.69
C PHE A 236 -30.26 12.83 7.10
N ALA A 237 -29.06 13.23 7.47
CA ALA A 237 -28.49 12.99 8.80
C ALA A 237 -29.22 13.79 9.89
N ILE A 238 -29.60 15.03 9.62
CA ILE A 238 -30.37 15.88 10.54
C ILE A 238 -31.80 15.36 10.69
N TRP A 239 -32.41 14.88 9.60
CA TRP A 239 -33.76 14.32 9.63
C TRP A 239 -33.85 13.02 10.46
N ASN A 240 -32.83 12.13 10.36
CA ASN A 240 -32.76 10.89 11.15
C ASN A 240 -32.32 11.09 12.62
N SER A 241 -31.77 12.23 12.99
CA SER A 241 -31.40 12.54 14.38
C SER A 241 -32.52 13.19 15.19
N ASN A 242 -33.65 13.46 14.56
CA ASN A 242 -34.79 14.07 15.24
C ASN A 242 -35.65 12.98 15.93
N PRO A 243 -35.70 12.95 17.29
CA PRO A 243 -36.38 11.88 18.02
C PRO A 243 -37.91 11.79 17.80
N LYS A 244 -38.50 12.75 17.08
CA LYS A 244 -39.93 12.74 16.76
C LYS A 244 -40.32 11.87 15.54
N ASN A 245 -39.34 11.37 14.76
CA ASN A 245 -39.59 10.61 13.54
C ASN A 245 -39.42 9.08 13.69
N ASN A 246 -39.23 8.58 14.93
CA ASN A 246 -39.08 7.16 15.22
C ASN A 246 -40.34 6.51 15.80
N LEU A 247 -41.51 7.14 15.60
CA LEU A 247 -42.81 6.59 15.98
C LEU A 247 -43.71 6.56 14.75
N ALA A 248 -43.47 5.56 13.87
CA ALA A 248 -44.42 4.99 12.93
C ALA A 248 -43.86 3.63 12.47
#